data_87c0a1eab5847d59d9970c3ff016673c
#
_entry.id   87c0a1eab5847d59d9970c3ff016673c
#
_cell.length_a   1.000
_cell.length_b   1.000
_cell.length_c   1.000
_cell.angle_alpha   90.00
_cell.angle_beta   90.00
_cell.angle_gamma   90.00
#
_symmetry.space_group_name_H-M   'P 1'
#
loop_
_entity.id
_entity.type
_entity.pdbx_description
1 polymer ?
#
loop_
_entity_poly.entity_id
_entity_poly.type
_entity_poly.pdbx_seq_one_letter_code
_entity_poly.pdbx_strand_id
1 'polypeptide(L)'
;MSIIKSILFNFLLLIILSCNSAKNIGDYWNYDIPSKDFNDSIKYNPIDYSDADNWMFYADKDDALKILPKNYEYEKDSLHDVSVFYIHPTTLYDGTSWNADTSFFRNNKLLRLCLENQASVFAGLTKLYAPHYREMHIYSYTDTVNGYKAFDIAYHDVLEAFKYFVIENPSNPIIIASHSQGTNHAVRLINDYISLNKKLQKRLLLCYLIGMNVKKNELKMEICENAYETDCFMSWRSFNKSYYPKTWRYGSNISSVNPITFSTDSIWSSKSQHMGILMPNQKIRFKKTITASNHQGMLWISFPENIIYNRFKSNNYHKADYNLYWMNMRENLKQRLSKL
;
A
#
# COMPACT_ATOMS: atom_id res chain seq x y z
N MET A 1 28.40 17.52 21.37
CA MET A 1 28.22 16.13 20.87
C MET A 1 27.06 15.34 21.53
N SER A 2 26.53 15.76 22.68
CA SER A 2 25.43 15.03 23.37
C SER A 2 24.02 15.39 22.88
N ILE A 3 23.77 16.63 22.50
CA ILE A 3 22.44 17.13 22.09
C ILE A 3 22.02 16.57 20.73
N ILE A 4 22.94 16.42 19.77
CA ILE A 4 22.65 15.86 18.43
C ILE A 4 22.31 14.36 18.53
N LYS A 5 22.94 13.62 19.45
CA LYS A 5 22.61 12.21 19.71
C LYS A 5 21.23 12.06 20.35
N SER A 6 20.80 12.99 21.19
CA SER A 6 19.49 12.98 21.84
C SER A 6 18.36 13.29 20.84
N ILE A 7 18.58 14.22 19.89
CA ILE A 7 17.59 14.57 18.86
C ILE A 7 17.43 13.43 17.83
N LEU A 8 18.53 12.79 17.43
CA LEU A 8 18.48 11.61 16.56
C LEU A 8 17.84 10.39 17.25
N PHE A 9 18.05 10.24 18.55
CA PHE A 9 17.45 9.18 19.34
C PHE A 9 15.95 9.40 19.54
N ASN A 10 15.51 10.64 19.79
CA ASN A 10 14.09 10.98 19.89
C ASN A 10 13.36 10.93 18.55
N PHE A 11 14.01 11.28 17.44
CA PHE A 11 13.42 11.14 16.09
C PHE A 11 13.30 9.68 15.67
N LEU A 12 14.27 8.84 16.04
CA LEU A 12 14.21 7.39 15.84
C LEU A 12 13.14 6.75 16.74
N LEU A 13 12.95 7.26 17.96
CA LEU A 13 11.92 6.80 18.89
C LEU A 13 10.50 7.16 18.41
N LEU A 14 10.30 8.34 17.82
CA LEU A 14 9.01 8.74 17.23
C LEU A 14 8.59 7.88 16.04
N ILE A 15 9.55 7.42 15.22
CA ILE A 15 9.27 6.53 14.08
C ILE A 15 9.04 5.08 14.57
N ILE A 16 9.70 4.67 15.65
CA ILE A 16 9.49 3.34 16.27
C ILE A 16 8.19 3.32 17.09
N LEU A 17 7.78 4.42 17.69
CA LEU A 17 6.48 4.55 18.35
C LEU A 17 5.32 4.50 17.35
N SER A 18 5.53 4.89 16.08
CA SER A 18 4.53 4.68 15.02
C SER A 18 4.36 3.19 14.64
N CYS A 19 5.34 2.33 14.93
CA CYS A 19 5.22 0.87 14.78
C CYS A 19 4.53 0.20 15.98
N ASN A 20 4.45 0.85 17.14
CA ASN A 20 3.92 0.22 18.37
C ASN A 20 2.43 0.47 18.60
N SER A 21 1.76 1.15 17.73
CA SER A 21 0.33 1.40 17.92
C SER A 21 -0.46 1.05 16.65
N ALA A 22 -0.81 -0.22 16.51
CA ALA A 22 -2.19 -0.47 16.19
C ALA A 22 -2.95 -0.12 17.49
N LYS A 23 -3.00 1.16 17.79
CA LYS A 23 -3.92 1.68 18.77
C LYS A 23 -5.29 1.19 18.33
N ASN A 24 -6.06 0.63 19.24
CA ASN A 24 -7.48 0.37 19.05
C ASN A 24 -8.12 1.67 18.50
N ILE A 25 -9.24 1.55 17.82
CA ILE A 25 -10.07 2.71 17.43
C ILE A 25 -10.23 3.71 18.60
N GLY A 26 -10.17 3.26 19.85
CA GLY A 26 -10.12 4.10 21.06
C GLY A 26 -8.85 4.93 21.30
N ASP A 27 -7.79 4.75 20.51
CA ASP A 27 -6.54 5.49 20.68
C ASP A 27 -6.45 6.77 19.82
N TYR A 28 -7.48 7.09 19.04
CA TYR A 28 -7.63 8.36 18.32
C TYR A 28 -8.08 9.53 19.20
N TRP A 29 -8.21 9.33 20.51
CA TRP A 29 -8.69 10.32 21.48
C TRP A 29 -7.87 11.62 21.56
N ASN A 30 -6.67 11.65 20.96
CA ASN A 30 -5.80 12.82 20.93
C ASN A 30 -5.81 13.56 19.57
N TYR A 31 -6.66 13.15 18.63
CA TYR A 31 -6.78 13.78 17.33
C TYR A 31 -8.18 14.41 17.20
N ASP A 32 -8.25 15.51 16.48
CA ASP A 32 -9.53 16.03 16.04
C ASP A 32 -10.17 15.03 15.06
N ILE A 33 -11.46 14.77 15.24
CA ILE A 33 -12.23 13.86 14.40
C ILE A 33 -13.47 14.57 13.85
N PRO A 34 -14.02 14.12 12.71
CA PRO A 34 -15.30 14.61 12.22
C PRO A 34 -16.39 14.46 13.29
N SER A 35 -16.94 15.57 13.75
CA SER A 35 -17.98 15.62 14.81
C SER A 35 -19.35 16.03 14.28
N LYS A 36 -19.42 16.49 13.01
CA LYS A 36 -20.66 16.87 12.31
C LYS A 36 -20.96 15.83 11.24
N ASP A 37 -22.24 15.66 10.95
CA ASP A 37 -22.66 14.81 9.85
C ASP A 37 -22.05 15.27 8.53
N PHE A 38 -21.88 14.31 7.64
CA PHE A 38 -21.40 14.57 6.29
C PHE A 38 -22.38 15.51 5.58
N ASN A 39 -21.86 16.61 5.03
CA ASN A 39 -22.68 17.60 4.37
C ASN A 39 -22.86 17.26 2.89
N ASP A 40 -23.97 16.65 2.54
CA ASP A 40 -24.33 16.26 1.17
C ASP A 40 -24.53 17.46 0.22
N SER A 41 -24.67 18.68 0.76
CA SER A 41 -24.84 19.89 -0.07
C SER A 41 -23.51 20.45 -0.62
N ILE A 42 -22.37 19.98 -0.11
CA ILE A 42 -21.06 20.41 -0.61
C ILE A 42 -20.84 19.81 -2.00
N LYS A 43 -20.79 20.70 -3.00
CA LYS A 43 -20.36 20.30 -4.35
C LYS A 43 -18.84 20.35 -4.42
N TYR A 44 -18.22 19.20 -4.62
CA TYR A 44 -16.80 19.11 -4.86
C TYR A 44 -16.50 19.32 -6.34
N ASN A 45 -15.64 20.28 -6.66
CA ASN A 45 -15.12 20.38 -8.02
C ASN A 45 -14.32 19.13 -8.38
N PRO A 46 -14.49 18.58 -9.60
CA PRO A 46 -13.65 17.49 -10.07
C PRO A 46 -12.15 17.87 -10.02
N ILE A 47 -11.31 16.92 -9.68
CA ILE A 47 -9.86 17.08 -9.80
C ILE A 47 -9.50 16.91 -11.27
N ASP A 48 -8.74 17.87 -11.83
CA ASP A 48 -8.25 17.79 -13.21
C ASP A 48 -6.97 16.94 -13.27
N TYR A 49 -7.11 15.68 -13.64
CA TYR A 49 -5.97 14.77 -13.76
C TYR A 49 -5.14 14.96 -15.02
N SER A 50 -5.50 15.88 -15.91
CA SER A 50 -4.59 16.34 -16.98
C SER A 50 -3.47 17.23 -16.44
N ASP A 51 -3.66 17.83 -15.25
CA ASP A 51 -2.63 18.53 -14.51
C ASP A 51 -1.79 17.54 -13.68
N ALA A 52 -0.49 17.46 -13.99
CA ALA A 52 0.41 16.58 -13.27
C ALA A 52 0.63 16.94 -11.80
N ASP A 53 0.33 18.15 -11.37
CA ASP A 53 0.37 18.55 -9.97
C ASP A 53 -0.70 17.84 -9.11
N ASN A 54 -1.70 17.22 -9.77
CA ASN A 54 -2.70 16.38 -9.14
C ASN A 54 -2.27 14.89 -9.04
N TRP A 55 -1.00 14.62 -9.33
CA TRP A 55 -0.37 13.31 -9.13
C TRP A 55 0.77 13.41 -8.11
N MET A 56 0.80 12.46 -7.21
CA MET A 56 1.92 12.28 -6.29
C MET A 56 3.18 11.79 -7.03
N PHE A 57 2.98 11.03 -8.11
CA PHE A 57 3.99 10.60 -9.07
C PHE A 57 3.37 10.39 -10.44
N TYR A 58 4.01 10.94 -11.48
CA TYR A 58 3.60 10.82 -12.86
C TYR A 58 4.79 10.41 -13.74
N ALA A 59 4.70 9.23 -14.36
CA ALA A 59 5.84 8.53 -14.98
C ALA A 59 6.69 9.37 -15.96
N ASP A 60 6.05 10.25 -16.75
CA ASP A 60 6.74 11.04 -17.77
C ASP A 60 7.34 12.37 -17.27
N LYS A 61 7.03 12.74 -16.02
CA LYS A 61 7.50 13.99 -15.40
C LYS A 61 8.45 13.76 -14.22
N ASP A 62 8.26 12.65 -13.50
CA ASP A 62 8.97 12.38 -12.26
C ASP A 62 10.14 11.42 -12.48
N ASP A 63 11.21 11.70 -11.77
CA ASP A 63 12.40 10.86 -11.77
C ASP A 63 12.24 9.70 -10.76
N ALA A 64 12.06 8.50 -11.29
CA ALA A 64 11.92 7.28 -10.50
C ALA A 64 13.09 7.05 -9.53
N LEU A 65 14.31 7.50 -9.89
CA LEU A 65 15.51 7.31 -9.05
C LEU A 65 15.43 8.09 -7.74
N LYS A 66 14.67 9.19 -7.70
CA LYS A 66 14.52 10.03 -6.51
C LYS A 66 13.72 9.38 -5.38
N ILE A 67 12.97 8.32 -5.68
CA ILE A 67 12.14 7.60 -4.70
C ILE A 67 12.65 6.19 -4.39
N LEU A 68 13.67 5.71 -5.09
CA LEU A 68 14.29 4.42 -4.81
C LEU A 68 15.12 4.44 -3.52
N PRO A 69 15.26 3.29 -2.84
CA PRO A 69 16.12 3.20 -1.67
C PRO A 69 17.57 3.59 -1.97
N LYS A 70 18.20 4.35 -1.08
CA LYS A 70 19.54 4.95 -1.27
C LYS A 70 20.67 3.95 -1.51
N ASN A 71 20.47 2.70 -1.13
CA ASN A 71 21.46 1.62 -1.33
C ASN A 71 20.91 0.53 -2.26
N TYR A 72 19.93 0.87 -3.09
CA TYR A 72 19.47 0.02 -4.18
C TYR A 72 20.28 0.35 -5.45
N GLU A 73 20.86 -0.66 -6.05
CA GLU A 73 21.56 -0.51 -7.34
C GLU A 73 20.54 -0.63 -8.45
N TYR A 74 20.32 0.50 -9.15
CA TYR A 74 19.37 0.57 -10.25
C TYR A 74 20.00 0.07 -11.55
N GLU A 75 19.35 -0.87 -12.19
CA GLU A 75 19.71 -1.36 -13.53
C GLU A 75 19.03 -0.47 -14.58
N LYS A 76 19.83 0.28 -15.34
CA LYS A 76 19.34 1.33 -16.25
C LYS A 76 18.39 0.84 -17.36
N ASP A 77 18.52 -0.41 -17.79
CA ASP A 77 17.74 -0.99 -18.90
C ASP A 77 16.63 -1.94 -18.40
N SER A 78 16.18 -1.75 -17.17
CA SER A 78 15.16 -2.60 -16.54
C SER A 78 13.72 -2.13 -16.72
N LEU A 79 13.49 -1.04 -17.48
CA LEU A 79 12.15 -0.49 -17.68
C LEU A 79 11.35 -1.36 -18.66
N HIS A 80 10.21 -1.86 -18.20
CA HIS A 80 9.24 -2.57 -19.03
C HIS A 80 8.07 -1.67 -19.43
N ASP A 81 7.50 -1.92 -20.61
CA ASP A 81 6.33 -1.16 -21.10
C ASP A 81 5.03 -1.63 -20.42
N VAL A 82 5.04 -1.59 -19.12
CA VAL A 82 3.93 -1.91 -18.21
C VAL A 82 3.63 -0.68 -17.36
N SER A 83 2.35 -0.36 -17.19
CA SER A 83 1.93 0.81 -16.43
C SER A 83 1.33 0.40 -15.09
N VAL A 84 1.77 1.04 -14.00
CA VAL A 84 1.28 0.81 -12.65
C VAL A 84 0.43 1.98 -12.20
N PHE A 85 -0.78 1.69 -11.77
CA PHE A 85 -1.66 2.64 -11.08
C PHE A 85 -1.63 2.33 -9.59
N TYR A 86 -1.00 3.22 -8.80
CA TYR A 86 -0.84 3.04 -7.36
C TYR A 86 -1.82 3.91 -6.57
N ILE A 87 -2.60 3.30 -5.67
CA ILE A 87 -3.58 3.99 -4.82
C ILE A 87 -3.07 3.95 -3.37
N HIS A 88 -2.71 5.14 -2.86
CA HIS A 88 -2.12 5.28 -1.52
C HIS A 88 -3.13 5.02 -0.38
N PRO A 89 -2.65 4.72 0.85
CA PRO A 89 -3.51 4.63 2.03
C PRO A 89 -4.02 6.01 2.45
N THR A 90 -4.98 6.07 3.39
CA THR A 90 -5.28 7.35 4.04
C THR A 90 -4.12 7.81 4.92
N THR A 91 -3.85 9.09 4.85
CA THR A 91 -2.92 9.83 5.72
C THR A 91 -3.64 10.89 6.55
N LEU A 92 -4.95 11.05 6.34
CA LEU A 92 -5.82 11.95 7.08
C LEU A 92 -6.23 11.31 8.41
N TYR A 93 -5.42 11.54 9.45
CA TYR A 93 -5.64 11.00 10.80
C TYR A 93 -6.20 12.03 11.76
N ASP A 94 -6.09 13.33 11.45
CA ASP A 94 -6.41 14.45 12.31
C ASP A 94 -7.17 15.52 11.54
N GLY A 95 -8.15 16.15 12.19
CA GLY A 95 -9.00 17.18 11.59
C GLY A 95 -10.49 16.84 11.61
N THR A 96 -11.32 17.86 11.38
CA THR A 96 -12.78 17.76 11.48
C THR A 96 -13.48 17.46 10.15
N SER A 97 -12.73 17.34 9.07
CA SER A 97 -13.25 17.04 7.73
C SER A 97 -13.33 15.55 7.47
N TRP A 98 -14.40 15.08 6.82
CA TRP A 98 -14.57 13.69 6.42
C TRP A 98 -13.63 13.28 5.28
N ASN A 99 -13.25 14.21 4.42
CA ASN A 99 -12.30 13.99 3.34
C ASN A 99 -11.19 15.05 3.38
N ALA A 100 -10.01 14.69 2.90
CA ALA A 100 -8.96 15.64 2.57
C ALA A 100 -9.45 16.61 1.48
N ASP A 101 -8.92 17.81 1.47
CA ASP A 101 -9.07 18.73 0.35
C ASP A 101 -7.80 18.77 -0.52
N THR A 102 -7.88 19.45 -1.65
CA THR A 102 -6.73 19.52 -2.59
C THR A 102 -5.54 20.30 -2.03
N SER A 103 -5.72 21.16 -1.03
CA SER A 103 -4.63 21.88 -0.36
C SER A 103 -3.81 20.95 0.56
N PHE A 104 -4.44 19.90 1.08
CA PHE A 104 -3.82 18.90 1.93
C PHE A 104 -2.71 18.12 1.18
N PHE A 105 -2.86 17.89 -0.13
CA PHE A 105 -1.94 17.08 -0.90
C PHE A 105 -0.52 17.67 -0.95
N ARG A 106 -0.42 18.98 -1.18
CA ARG A 106 0.85 19.68 -1.47
C ARG A 106 1.83 19.68 -0.31
N ASN A 107 1.33 19.62 0.93
CA ASN A 107 2.14 19.75 2.15
C ASN A 107 2.20 18.48 2.99
N ASN A 108 1.59 17.39 2.55
CA ASN A 108 1.49 16.18 3.33
C ASN A 108 2.75 15.30 3.19
N LYS A 109 3.61 15.37 4.21
CA LYS A 109 4.83 14.53 4.29
C LYS A 109 4.55 13.02 4.34
N LEU A 110 3.37 12.61 4.83
CA LEU A 110 2.99 11.19 4.90
C LEU A 110 2.73 10.61 3.51
N LEU A 111 2.16 11.40 2.58
CA LEU A 111 2.03 10.98 1.18
C LEU A 111 3.39 10.73 0.54
N ARG A 112 4.37 11.58 0.79
CA ARG A 112 5.74 11.35 0.35
C ARG A 112 6.32 10.03 0.89
N LEU A 113 6.07 9.72 2.17
CA LEU A 113 6.49 8.45 2.75
C LEU A 113 5.77 7.25 2.12
N CYS A 114 4.49 7.38 1.75
CA CYS A 114 3.77 6.32 1.03
C CYS A 114 4.43 6.06 -0.34
N LEU A 115 4.79 7.12 -1.05
CA LEU A 115 5.49 7.01 -2.32
C LEU A 115 6.85 6.30 -2.16
N GLU A 116 7.69 6.77 -1.25
CA GLU A 116 9.05 6.27 -1.03
C GLU A 116 9.09 4.85 -0.43
N ASN A 117 8.10 4.48 0.40
CA ASN A 117 8.09 3.21 1.12
C ASN A 117 7.27 2.11 0.44
N GLN A 118 6.34 2.48 -0.44
CA GLN A 118 5.40 1.55 -1.05
C GLN A 118 5.48 1.60 -2.58
N ALA A 119 5.07 2.70 -3.21
CA ALA A 119 5.03 2.82 -4.67
C ALA A 119 6.42 2.68 -5.32
N SER A 120 7.48 3.03 -4.63
CA SER A 120 8.86 2.88 -5.08
C SER A 120 9.26 1.45 -5.48
N VAL A 121 8.54 0.42 -5.00
CA VAL A 121 8.72 -0.97 -5.46
C VAL A 121 8.61 -1.06 -6.98
N PHE A 122 7.77 -0.26 -7.59
CA PHE A 122 7.46 -0.30 -9.03
C PHE A 122 8.31 0.69 -9.85
N ALA A 123 8.84 1.74 -9.21
CA ALA A 123 9.54 2.83 -9.87
C ALA A 123 10.79 2.36 -10.63
N GLY A 124 10.95 2.83 -11.88
CA GLY A 124 12.08 2.46 -12.74
C GLY A 124 12.03 1.04 -13.33
N LEU A 125 11.09 0.18 -12.91
CA LEU A 125 10.77 -1.07 -13.60
C LEU A 125 9.57 -0.92 -14.53
N THR A 126 8.68 0.01 -14.21
CA THR A 126 7.40 0.24 -14.86
C THR A 126 7.11 1.73 -14.93
N LYS A 127 6.16 2.12 -15.77
CA LYS A 127 5.60 3.47 -15.79
C LYS A 127 4.68 3.64 -14.58
N LEU A 128 5.15 4.31 -13.54
CA LEU A 128 4.41 4.50 -12.30
C LEU A 128 3.53 5.74 -12.36
N TYR A 129 2.26 5.59 -11.98
CA TYR A 129 1.28 6.66 -11.80
C TYR A 129 0.63 6.54 -10.43
N ALA A 130 0.70 7.58 -9.62
CA ALA A 130 0.13 7.63 -8.29
C ALA A 130 -0.68 8.92 -8.14
N PRO A 131 -2.02 8.89 -8.26
CA PRO A 131 -2.83 10.09 -8.14
C PRO A 131 -2.91 10.59 -6.70
N HIS A 132 -3.08 11.91 -6.56
CA HIS A 132 -3.72 12.46 -5.39
C HIS A 132 -5.24 12.24 -5.49
N TYR A 133 -5.89 12.01 -4.37
CA TYR A 133 -7.35 11.90 -4.27
C TYR A 133 -7.81 12.37 -2.89
N ARG A 134 -9.04 12.80 -2.76
CA ARG A 134 -9.61 13.26 -1.49
C ARG A 134 -9.87 12.09 -0.55
N GLU A 135 -8.79 11.54 -0.01
CA GLU A 135 -8.84 10.41 0.92
C GLU A 135 -9.80 10.66 2.08
N MET A 136 -10.52 9.63 2.52
CA MET A 136 -11.41 9.75 3.66
C MET A 136 -10.62 9.73 4.97
N HIS A 137 -11.10 10.46 5.97
CA HIS A 137 -10.55 10.45 7.31
C HIS A 137 -10.56 9.03 7.89
N ILE A 138 -9.52 8.65 8.64
CA ILE A 138 -9.42 7.30 9.24
C ILE A 138 -10.63 6.96 10.13
N TYR A 139 -11.24 7.96 10.76
CA TYR A 139 -12.44 7.81 11.58
C TYR A 139 -13.65 7.27 10.80
N SER A 140 -13.69 7.45 9.47
CA SER A 140 -14.74 6.92 8.58
C SER A 140 -14.94 5.40 8.70
N TYR A 141 -13.93 4.66 9.15
CA TYR A 141 -14.07 3.23 9.40
C TYR A 141 -14.93 2.90 10.65
N THR A 142 -15.23 3.87 11.49
CA THR A 142 -16.05 3.72 12.69
C THR A 142 -17.47 4.20 12.52
N ASP A 143 -17.70 5.11 11.56
CA ASP A 143 -19.01 5.66 11.22
C ASP A 143 -19.42 5.15 9.83
N THR A 144 -20.31 4.17 9.81
CA THR A 144 -20.74 3.52 8.56
C THR A 144 -21.68 4.38 7.70
N VAL A 145 -22.30 5.44 8.25
CA VAL A 145 -23.19 6.34 7.50
C VAL A 145 -22.37 7.45 6.82
N ASN A 146 -21.71 8.27 7.60
CA ASN A 146 -20.90 9.38 7.10
C ASN A 146 -19.63 8.89 6.40
N GLY A 147 -19.04 7.83 6.91
CA GLY A 147 -17.86 7.19 6.34
C GLY A 147 -18.08 6.62 4.94
N TYR A 148 -19.27 6.05 4.64
CA TYR A 148 -19.58 5.59 3.28
C TYR A 148 -19.68 6.76 2.30
N LYS A 149 -20.26 7.89 2.69
CA LYS A 149 -20.32 9.10 1.86
C LYS A 149 -18.92 9.64 1.56
N ALA A 150 -18.07 9.69 2.58
CA ALA A 150 -16.66 10.09 2.41
C ALA A 150 -15.89 9.11 1.51
N PHE A 151 -16.16 7.81 1.62
CA PHE A 151 -15.59 6.79 0.76
C PHE A 151 -16.00 6.98 -0.70
N ASP A 152 -17.25 7.33 -0.96
CA ASP A 152 -17.75 7.56 -2.32
C ASP A 152 -17.07 8.76 -3.00
N ILE A 153 -16.81 9.84 -2.26
CA ILE A 153 -16.04 11.00 -2.78
C ILE A 153 -14.62 10.56 -3.16
N ALA A 154 -13.94 9.87 -2.25
CA ALA A 154 -12.58 9.39 -2.47
C ALA A 154 -12.51 8.40 -3.65
N TYR A 155 -13.49 7.49 -3.75
CA TYR A 155 -13.58 6.53 -4.84
C TYR A 155 -13.82 7.21 -6.19
N HIS A 156 -14.68 8.24 -6.23
CA HIS A 156 -14.93 8.99 -7.45
C HIS A 156 -13.64 9.60 -8.01
N ASP A 157 -12.84 10.21 -7.15
CA ASP A 157 -11.54 10.77 -7.56
C ASP A 157 -10.60 9.68 -8.11
N VAL A 158 -10.49 8.54 -7.41
CA VAL A 158 -9.68 7.40 -7.86
C VAL A 158 -10.16 6.89 -9.23
N LEU A 159 -11.47 6.83 -9.45
CA LEU A 159 -12.05 6.39 -10.74
C LEU A 159 -11.72 7.38 -11.86
N GLU A 160 -11.85 8.70 -11.63
CA GLU A 160 -11.53 9.70 -12.66
C GLU A 160 -10.03 9.73 -12.96
N ALA A 161 -9.18 9.61 -11.94
CA ALA A 161 -7.74 9.44 -12.14
C ALA A 161 -7.41 8.18 -12.97
N PHE A 162 -8.09 7.07 -12.70
CA PHE A 162 -7.88 5.83 -13.45
C PHE A 162 -8.34 5.94 -14.90
N LYS A 163 -9.45 6.63 -15.16
CA LYS A 163 -9.91 6.89 -16.54
C LYS A 163 -8.88 7.68 -17.31
N TYR A 164 -8.32 8.73 -16.71
CA TYR A 164 -7.24 9.51 -17.33
C TYR A 164 -5.98 8.66 -17.54
N PHE A 165 -5.55 7.89 -16.55
CA PHE A 165 -4.44 6.95 -16.66
C PHE A 165 -4.60 5.97 -17.85
N VAL A 166 -5.80 5.47 -18.09
CA VAL A 166 -6.07 4.56 -19.23
C VAL A 166 -5.95 5.27 -20.59
N ILE A 167 -6.32 6.56 -20.66
CA ILE A 167 -6.16 7.37 -21.86
C ILE A 167 -4.67 7.58 -22.18
N GLU A 168 -3.88 7.92 -21.17
CA GLU A 168 -2.42 8.11 -21.30
C GLU A 168 -1.66 6.81 -21.62
N ASN A 169 -2.24 5.66 -21.25
CA ASN A 169 -1.63 4.35 -21.43
C ASN A 169 -2.57 3.43 -22.24
N PRO A 170 -2.81 3.68 -23.54
CA PRO A 170 -3.90 3.02 -24.28
C PRO A 170 -3.70 1.53 -24.53
N SER A 171 -2.46 1.03 -24.52
CA SER A 171 -2.11 -0.36 -24.88
C SER A 171 -1.35 -1.14 -23.81
N ASN A 172 -0.69 -0.47 -22.87
CA ASN A 172 0.19 -1.10 -21.90
C ASN A 172 -0.56 -2.10 -21.02
N PRO A 173 0.04 -3.25 -20.66
CA PRO A 173 -0.41 -4.05 -19.53
C PRO A 173 -0.47 -3.21 -18.25
N ILE A 174 -1.46 -3.49 -17.41
CA ILE A 174 -1.78 -2.68 -16.23
C ILE A 174 -1.50 -3.49 -14.96
N ILE A 175 -0.82 -2.85 -14.01
CA ILE A 175 -0.72 -3.33 -12.63
C ILE A 175 -1.50 -2.35 -11.75
N ILE A 176 -2.42 -2.88 -10.92
CA ILE A 176 -3.05 -2.12 -9.84
C ILE A 176 -2.28 -2.40 -8.56
N ALA A 177 -1.78 -1.36 -7.91
CA ALA A 177 -1.09 -1.49 -6.63
C ALA A 177 -1.73 -0.57 -5.59
N SER A 178 -1.86 -1.04 -4.37
CA SER A 178 -2.59 -0.30 -3.35
C SER A 178 -2.21 -0.69 -1.93
N HIS A 179 -2.53 0.18 -0.97
CA HIS A 179 -2.38 -0.13 0.45
C HIS A 179 -3.56 0.42 1.27
N SER A 180 -4.03 -0.34 2.25
CA SER A 180 -5.01 0.08 3.25
C SER A 180 -6.29 0.64 2.61
N GLN A 181 -6.69 1.88 2.85
CA GLN A 181 -7.84 2.52 2.21
C GLN A 181 -7.76 2.45 0.68
N GLY A 182 -6.56 2.65 0.10
CA GLY A 182 -6.34 2.48 -1.33
C GLY A 182 -6.72 1.09 -1.83
N THR A 183 -6.57 0.04 -1.01
CA THR A 183 -7.00 -1.32 -1.36
C THR A 183 -8.53 -1.45 -1.43
N ASN A 184 -9.27 -0.79 -0.54
CA ASN A 184 -10.73 -0.76 -0.65
C ASN A 184 -11.18 -0.09 -1.96
N HIS A 185 -10.53 1.01 -2.35
CA HIS A 185 -10.79 1.68 -3.64
C HIS A 185 -10.38 0.80 -4.83
N ALA A 186 -9.23 0.12 -4.75
CA ALA A 186 -8.74 -0.77 -5.80
C ALA A 186 -9.72 -1.94 -6.05
N VAL A 187 -10.20 -2.58 -4.99
CA VAL A 187 -11.20 -3.66 -5.07
C VAL A 187 -12.48 -3.16 -5.75
N ARG A 188 -12.99 -1.99 -5.35
CA ARG A 188 -14.16 -1.38 -5.96
C ARG A 188 -13.91 -1.02 -7.44
N LEU A 189 -12.77 -0.43 -7.77
CA LEU A 189 -12.37 -0.08 -9.13
C LEU A 189 -12.32 -1.31 -10.05
N ILE A 190 -11.74 -2.40 -9.57
CA ILE A 190 -11.67 -3.66 -10.31
C ILE A 190 -13.08 -4.19 -10.57
N ASN A 191 -13.95 -4.23 -9.55
CA ASN A 191 -15.29 -4.79 -9.68
C ASN A 191 -16.24 -3.92 -10.50
N ASP A 192 -16.28 -2.60 -10.23
CA ASP A 192 -17.29 -1.70 -10.77
C ASP A 192 -16.93 -1.14 -12.14
N TYR A 193 -15.62 -1.15 -12.49
CA TYR A 193 -15.16 -0.53 -13.74
C TYR A 193 -14.31 -1.47 -14.61
N ILE A 194 -13.21 -2.02 -14.09
CA ILE A 194 -12.28 -2.81 -14.92
C ILE A 194 -12.95 -4.11 -15.39
N SER A 195 -13.60 -4.85 -14.48
CA SER A 195 -14.22 -6.14 -14.82
C SER A 195 -15.47 -6.03 -15.72
N LEU A 196 -16.02 -4.84 -15.88
CA LEU A 196 -17.10 -4.56 -16.82
C LEU A 196 -16.58 -4.20 -18.23
N ASN A 197 -15.29 -3.92 -18.38
CA ASN A 197 -14.65 -3.59 -19.65
C ASN A 197 -13.69 -4.70 -20.08
N LYS A 198 -14.10 -5.52 -21.05
CA LYS A 198 -13.31 -6.65 -21.55
C LYS A 198 -11.91 -6.27 -22.05
N LYS A 199 -11.74 -5.06 -22.60
CA LYS A 199 -10.42 -4.58 -23.08
C LYS A 199 -9.49 -4.28 -21.90
N LEU A 200 -9.99 -3.63 -20.86
CA LEU A 200 -9.24 -3.36 -19.62
C LEU A 200 -8.91 -4.64 -18.88
N GLN A 201 -9.89 -5.56 -18.79
CA GLN A 201 -9.69 -6.86 -18.15
C GLN A 201 -8.51 -7.64 -18.75
N LYS A 202 -8.40 -7.65 -20.09
CA LYS A 202 -7.29 -8.32 -20.81
C LYS A 202 -5.94 -7.66 -20.60
N ARG A 203 -5.92 -6.42 -20.17
CA ARG A 203 -4.69 -5.67 -19.87
C ARG A 203 -4.28 -5.76 -18.41
N LEU A 204 -5.18 -6.21 -17.52
CA LEU A 204 -4.91 -6.29 -16.09
C LEU A 204 -3.97 -7.45 -15.80
N LEU A 205 -2.69 -7.14 -15.65
CA LEU A 205 -1.61 -8.12 -15.51
C LEU A 205 -1.48 -8.63 -14.07
N LEU A 206 -1.49 -7.73 -13.08
CA LEU A 206 -1.31 -8.06 -11.66
C LEU A 206 -2.05 -7.06 -10.77
N CYS A 207 -2.50 -7.53 -9.60
CA CYS A 207 -3.02 -6.65 -8.56
C CYS A 207 -2.29 -6.89 -7.22
N TYR A 208 -1.75 -5.84 -6.63
CA TYR A 208 -1.20 -5.81 -5.27
C TYR A 208 -2.20 -5.13 -4.35
N LEU A 209 -3.06 -5.91 -3.69
CA LEU A 209 -4.16 -5.44 -2.85
C LEU A 209 -3.80 -5.62 -1.37
N ILE A 210 -2.96 -4.73 -0.86
CA ILE A 210 -2.21 -4.95 0.38
C ILE A 210 -2.85 -4.19 1.54
N GLY A 211 -2.81 -4.78 2.74
CA GLY A 211 -3.18 -4.13 3.98
C GLY A 211 -4.67 -4.20 4.35
N MET A 212 -5.53 -4.76 3.50
CA MET A 212 -6.96 -4.96 3.80
C MET A 212 -7.37 -6.42 3.63
N ASN A 213 -8.54 -6.79 4.18
CA ASN A 213 -9.09 -8.13 3.99
C ASN A 213 -9.79 -8.22 2.64
N VAL A 214 -9.15 -8.85 1.69
CA VAL A 214 -9.73 -9.19 0.39
C VAL A 214 -10.19 -10.65 0.44
N LYS A 215 -11.45 -10.92 0.14
CA LYS A 215 -11.96 -12.31 0.10
C LYS A 215 -11.49 -13.02 -1.16
N LYS A 216 -11.35 -14.33 -1.10
CA LYS A 216 -10.90 -15.15 -2.24
C LYS A 216 -11.81 -15.05 -3.47
N ASN A 217 -13.12 -14.83 -3.24
CA ASN A 217 -14.13 -14.71 -4.28
C ASN A 217 -14.67 -13.28 -4.44
N GLU A 218 -13.94 -12.28 -3.98
CA GLU A 218 -14.38 -10.87 -4.06
C GLU A 218 -14.16 -10.28 -5.45
N LEU A 219 -13.19 -10.78 -6.18
CA LEU A 219 -12.83 -10.36 -7.52
C LEU A 219 -13.13 -11.46 -8.55
N LYS A 220 -13.36 -11.07 -9.79
CA LYS A 220 -13.39 -11.99 -10.96
C LYS A 220 -11.96 -12.29 -11.46
N MET A 221 -11.02 -12.40 -10.54
CA MET A 221 -9.59 -12.66 -10.78
C MET A 221 -9.12 -13.62 -9.70
N GLU A 222 -8.34 -14.62 -10.08
CA GLU A 222 -7.81 -15.59 -9.12
C GLU A 222 -6.68 -15.03 -8.28
N ILE A 223 -6.46 -15.60 -7.12
CA ILE A 223 -5.29 -15.30 -6.29
C ILE A 223 -4.04 -15.89 -6.93
N CYS A 224 -2.91 -15.19 -6.90
CA CYS A 224 -1.64 -15.76 -7.33
C CYS A 224 -1.20 -16.86 -6.36
N GLU A 225 -0.96 -18.06 -6.87
CA GLU A 225 -0.57 -19.23 -6.06
C GLU A 225 0.94 -19.46 -6.02
N ASN A 226 1.67 -18.83 -6.95
CA ASN A 226 3.13 -18.94 -7.01
C ASN A 226 3.82 -17.66 -7.50
N ALA A 227 5.16 -17.68 -7.51
CA ALA A 227 6.00 -16.53 -7.83
C ALA A 227 6.04 -16.14 -9.32
N TYR A 228 5.36 -16.86 -10.22
CA TYR A 228 5.52 -16.70 -11.66
C TYR A 228 4.24 -16.30 -12.39
N GLU A 229 3.09 -16.44 -11.74
CA GLU A 229 1.79 -16.20 -12.34
C GLU A 229 1.55 -14.72 -12.62
N THR A 230 0.82 -14.46 -13.71
CA THR A 230 0.21 -13.20 -14.08
C THR A 230 -1.30 -13.37 -14.19
N ASP A 231 -2.04 -12.32 -14.48
CA ASP A 231 -3.50 -12.30 -14.52
C ASP A 231 -4.15 -12.70 -13.19
N CYS A 232 -3.50 -12.37 -12.06
CA CYS A 232 -3.89 -12.74 -10.71
C CYS A 232 -3.65 -11.61 -9.71
N PHE A 233 -4.23 -11.72 -8.51
CA PHE A 233 -4.00 -10.75 -7.45
C PHE A 233 -3.24 -11.34 -6.27
N MET A 234 -2.52 -10.47 -5.56
CA MET A 234 -1.85 -10.76 -4.29
C MET A 234 -2.41 -9.86 -3.20
N SER A 235 -2.61 -10.43 -2.02
CA SER A 235 -3.04 -9.70 -0.83
C SER A 235 -2.37 -10.27 0.41
N TRP A 236 -2.02 -9.42 1.36
CA TRP A 236 -1.56 -9.81 2.70
C TRP A 236 -1.74 -8.70 3.72
N ARG A 237 -1.72 -9.08 4.97
CA ARG A 237 -1.73 -8.20 6.14
C ARG A 237 -0.86 -8.85 7.21
N SER A 238 0.22 -8.16 7.59
CA SER A 238 1.27 -8.72 8.45
C SER A 238 0.95 -8.53 9.92
N PHE A 239 0.95 -9.63 10.65
CA PHE A 239 0.76 -9.69 12.10
C PHE A 239 1.86 -10.52 12.76
N ASN A 240 2.12 -10.26 14.05
CA ASN A 240 3.03 -11.09 14.81
C ASN A 240 2.52 -12.53 14.90
N LYS A 241 3.44 -13.48 14.89
CA LYS A 241 3.12 -14.91 15.08
C LYS A 241 2.18 -15.10 16.27
N SER A 242 1.12 -15.86 16.08
CA SER A 242 0.09 -16.18 17.07
C SER A 242 -0.77 -15.00 17.55
N TYR A 243 -0.65 -13.83 16.95
CA TYR A 243 -1.56 -12.71 17.25
C TYR A 243 -2.82 -12.78 16.37
N TYR A 244 -3.99 -12.61 17.03
CA TYR A 244 -5.29 -12.53 16.41
C TYR A 244 -5.89 -11.14 16.66
N PRO A 245 -6.06 -10.31 15.63
CA PRO A 245 -6.54 -8.95 15.79
C PRO A 245 -8.04 -8.93 16.15
N LYS A 246 -8.41 -8.13 17.16
CA LYS A 246 -9.81 -8.03 17.62
C LYS A 246 -10.73 -7.30 16.64
N THR A 247 -10.19 -6.33 15.91
CA THR A 247 -10.95 -5.41 15.04
C THR A 247 -10.83 -5.72 13.56
N TRP A 248 -9.98 -6.66 13.17
CA TRP A 248 -9.76 -7.05 11.78
C TRP A 248 -10.35 -8.42 11.51
N ARG A 249 -11.08 -8.53 10.42
CA ARG A 249 -11.63 -9.83 10.00
C ARG A 249 -10.52 -10.73 9.50
N TYR A 250 -10.57 -12.00 9.86
CA TYR A 250 -9.71 -13.06 9.34
C TYR A 250 -10.53 -14.35 9.20
N GLY A 251 -9.98 -15.33 8.50
CA GLY A 251 -10.66 -16.60 8.25
C GLY A 251 -10.19 -17.24 6.94
N SER A 252 -10.56 -18.47 6.70
CA SER A 252 -10.15 -19.25 5.51
C SER A 252 -10.63 -18.68 4.18
N ASN A 253 -11.68 -17.85 4.20
CA ASN A 253 -12.23 -17.16 3.03
C ASN A 253 -11.50 -15.86 2.68
N ILE A 254 -10.54 -15.39 3.51
CA ILE A 254 -9.72 -14.21 3.24
C ILE A 254 -8.44 -14.63 2.53
N SER A 255 -8.04 -13.84 1.53
CA SER A 255 -6.84 -14.07 0.74
C SER A 255 -5.58 -13.70 1.54
N SER A 256 -4.54 -14.51 1.41
CA SER A 256 -3.21 -14.19 1.91
C SER A 256 -2.16 -14.88 1.04
N VAL A 257 -1.23 -14.09 0.48
CA VAL A 257 -0.05 -14.55 -0.25
C VAL A 257 1.17 -14.17 0.56
N ASN A 258 2.07 -15.08 0.79
CA ASN A 258 3.31 -14.80 1.51
C ASN A 258 4.29 -14.03 0.60
N PRO A 259 4.61 -12.75 0.86
CA PRO A 259 5.46 -11.93 -0.02
C PRO A 259 6.96 -12.30 0.03
N ILE A 260 7.33 -13.33 0.77
CA ILE A 260 8.69 -13.91 0.75
C ILE A 260 8.78 -15.07 -0.24
N THR A 261 7.74 -15.91 -0.30
CA THR A 261 7.69 -17.11 -1.17
C THR A 261 6.77 -16.93 -2.37
N PHE A 262 5.86 -15.99 -2.31
CA PHE A 262 4.76 -15.75 -3.26
C PHE A 262 3.84 -16.97 -3.43
N SER A 263 3.64 -17.73 -2.35
CA SER A 263 2.72 -18.86 -2.27
C SER A 263 1.54 -18.57 -1.32
N THR A 264 0.46 -19.33 -1.47
CA THR A 264 -0.73 -19.29 -0.60
C THR A 264 -0.70 -20.35 0.51
N ASP A 265 0.28 -21.25 0.51
CA ASP A 265 0.42 -22.28 1.53
C ASP A 265 0.72 -21.70 2.93
N SER A 266 0.61 -22.57 3.95
CA SER A 266 0.90 -22.22 5.35
C SER A 266 2.32 -22.60 5.81
N ILE A 267 3.21 -22.92 4.87
CA ILE A 267 4.60 -23.27 5.17
C ILE A 267 5.36 -21.99 5.54
N TRP A 268 6.10 -22.05 6.65
CA TRP A 268 6.97 -20.94 7.04
C TRP A 268 8.11 -20.75 6.04
N SER A 269 8.26 -19.53 5.54
CA SER A 269 9.40 -19.19 4.70
C SER A 269 10.72 -19.37 5.45
N SER A 270 11.78 -19.71 4.74
CA SER A 270 13.13 -19.68 5.29
C SER A 270 13.61 -18.24 5.50
N LYS A 271 14.38 -17.99 6.57
CA LYS A 271 15.07 -16.70 6.75
C LYS A 271 15.95 -16.32 5.56
N SER A 272 16.56 -17.30 4.91
CA SER A 272 17.44 -17.08 3.75
C SER A 272 16.73 -16.46 2.55
N GLN A 273 15.41 -16.62 2.43
CA GLN A 273 14.58 -16.06 1.37
C GLN A 273 14.19 -14.58 1.60
N HIS A 274 14.32 -14.09 2.83
CA HIS A 274 14.01 -12.70 3.15
C HIS A 274 15.12 -11.76 2.70
N MET A 275 14.82 -10.82 1.80
CA MET A 275 15.81 -10.01 1.09
C MET A 275 16.10 -8.66 1.78
N GLY A 276 15.44 -8.38 2.90
CA GLY A 276 15.70 -7.20 3.72
C GLY A 276 14.49 -6.29 3.91
N ILE A 277 14.61 -5.40 4.87
CA ILE A 277 13.60 -4.43 5.30
C ILE A 277 13.98 -3.06 4.77
N LEU A 278 13.07 -2.35 4.12
CA LEU A 278 13.25 -0.94 3.80
C LEU A 278 13.04 -0.11 5.08
N MET A 279 14.12 0.51 5.55
CA MET A 279 14.14 1.28 6.77
C MET A 279 13.68 2.73 6.55
N PRO A 280 13.24 3.45 7.61
CA PRO A 280 12.81 4.86 7.50
C PRO A 280 13.85 5.81 6.93
N ASN A 281 15.15 5.47 6.99
CA ASN A 281 16.23 6.24 6.39
C ASN A 281 16.46 5.93 4.90
N GLN A 282 15.49 5.25 4.27
CA GLN A 282 15.52 4.84 2.87
C GLN A 282 16.71 3.93 2.51
N LYS A 283 17.07 3.03 3.43
CA LYS A 283 18.08 1.98 3.19
C LYS A 283 17.51 0.60 3.47
N ILE A 284 17.79 -0.35 2.60
CA ILE A 284 17.46 -1.75 2.80
C ILE A 284 18.48 -2.36 3.74
N ARG A 285 17.99 -2.96 4.84
CA ARG A 285 18.80 -3.59 5.89
C ARG A 285 18.16 -4.88 6.36
N PHE A 286 18.81 -5.58 7.25
CA PHE A 286 18.30 -6.78 7.94
C PHE A 286 17.82 -7.86 6.98
N LYS A 287 18.66 -8.20 5.97
CA LYS A 287 18.45 -9.39 5.13
C LYS A 287 18.44 -10.65 5.98
N LYS A 288 17.76 -11.69 5.52
CA LYS A 288 17.69 -13.02 6.17
C LYS A 288 17.19 -12.96 7.63
N THR A 289 16.18 -12.11 7.88
CA THR A 289 15.70 -11.83 9.24
C THR A 289 14.29 -12.34 9.49
N ILE A 290 13.33 -11.99 8.62
CA ILE A 290 11.91 -12.32 8.81
C ILE A 290 11.64 -13.71 8.24
N THR A 291 10.79 -14.46 8.95
CA THR A 291 10.07 -15.60 8.41
C THR A 291 8.57 -15.28 8.42
N ALA A 292 7.83 -15.78 7.44
CA ALA A 292 6.42 -15.54 7.31
C ALA A 292 5.66 -16.81 6.91
N SER A 293 4.38 -16.88 7.31
CA SER A 293 3.48 -17.98 6.99
C SER A 293 2.05 -17.45 6.86
N ASN A 294 1.30 -17.93 5.86
CA ASN A 294 -0.12 -17.63 5.74
C ASN A 294 -0.91 -18.38 6.81
N HIS A 295 -1.81 -17.67 7.50
CA HIS A 295 -2.67 -18.23 8.52
C HIS A 295 -4.04 -17.56 8.54
N GLN A 296 -5.06 -18.30 8.12
CA GLN A 296 -6.46 -17.81 8.12
C GLN A 296 -6.63 -16.41 7.51
N GLY A 297 -6.06 -16.18 6.33
CA GLY A 297 -6.14 -14.88 5.64
C GLY A 297 -5.32 -13.75 6.28
N MET A 298 -4.43 -14.09 7.20
CA MET A 298 -3.40 -13.23 7.76
C MET A 298 -2.02 -13.72 7.34
N LEU A 299 -1.04 -12.83 7.33
CA LEU A 299 0.36 -13.19 7.23
C LEU A 299 1.00 -13.09 8.61
N TRP A 300 1.26 -14.21 9.25
CA TRP A 300 2.04 -14.24 10.48
C TRP A 300 3.52 -14.10 10.19
N ILE A 301 4.18 -13.23 10.93
CA ILE A 301 5.63 -13.02 10.82
C ILE A 301 6.34 -13.28 12.13
N SER A 302 7.60 -13.68 12.04
CA SER A 302 8.46 -13.85 13.20
C SER A 302 9.83 -13.22 12.94
N PHE A 303 10.30 -12.48 13.93
CA PHE A 303 11.67 -11.95 14.01
C PHE A 303 12.54 -12.86 14.90
N PRO A 304 13.87 -12.85 14.72
CA PRO A 304 14.77 -13.49 15.66
C PRO A 304 14.62 -12.93 17.09
N GLU A 305 14.79 -13.78 18.08
CA GLU A 305 14.73 -13.40 19.48
C GLU A 305 16.08 -12.82 19.93
N ASN A 306 16.24 -11.53 19.77
CA ASN A 306 17.37 -10.78 20.33
C ASN A 306 17.02 -9.30 20.52
N ILE A 307 17.85 -8.57 21.29
CA ILE A 307 17.61 -7.19 21.67
C ILE A 307 17.52 -6.23 20.48
N ILE A 308 18.18 -6.53 19.36
CA ILE A 308 18.18 -5.69 18.16
C ILE A 308 16.80 -5.71 17.52
N TYR A 309 16.16 -6.88 17.44
CA TYR A 309 14.88 -7.06 16.79
C TYR A 309 13.69 -6.82 17.71
N ASN A 310 13.87 -6.84 19.04
CA ASN A 310 12.80 -6.53 19.98
C ASN A 310 12.19 -5.15 19.74
N ARG A 311 12.98 -4.18 19.24
CA ARG A 311 12.51 -2.84 18.86
C ARG A 311 11.55 -2.82 17.68
N PHE A 312 11.52 -3.87 16.84
CA PHE A 312 10.63 -4.01 15.70
C PHE A 312 9.38 -4.83 16.02
N LYS A 313 9.32 -5.45 17.20
CA LYS A 313 8.17 -6.26 17.58
C LYS A 313 6.93 -5.39 17.75
N SER A 314 5.89 -5.75 17.02
CA SER A 314 4.55 -5.21 17.12
C SER A 314 3.55 -6.35 16.95
N ASN A 315 2.33 -6.19 17.43
CA ASN A 315 1.28 -7.15 17.14
C ASN A 315 0.73 -7.00 15.72
N ASN A 316 0.75 -5.78 15.21
CA ASN A 316 0.23 -5.44 13.88
C ASN A 316 1.29 -4.63 13.11
N TYR A 317 1.63 -5.10 11.92
CA TYR A 317 2.63 -4.48 11.04
C TYR A 317 2.00 -3.80 9.82
N HIS A 318 0.72 -3.48 9.87
CA HIS A 318 -0.02 -2.89 8.77
C HIS A 318 0.71 -1.74 8.06
N LYS A 319 1.29 -0.80 8.83
CA LYS A 319 2.03 0.33 8.24
C LYS A 319 3.32 -0.09 7.51
N ALA A 320 3.81 -1.29 7.76
CA ALA A 320 5.06 -1.82 7.22
C ALA A 320 4.85 -2.97 6.22
N ASP A 321 3.61 -3.24 5.80
CA ASP A 321 3.28 -4.34 4.89
C ASP A 321 4.08 -4.34 3.58
N TYR A 322 4.53 -3.17 3.09
CA TYR A 322 5.45 -3.04 1.97
C TYR A 322 6.92 -3.05 2.41
N ASN A 323 7.25 -2.27 3.45
CA ASN A 323 8.63 -2.08 3.89
C ASN A 323 9.34 -3.38 4.28
N LEU A 324 8.60 -4.30 4.92
CA LEU A 324 9.13 -5.59 5.38
C LEU A 324 9.58 -6.48 4.22
N TYR A 325 9.02 -6.28 3.03
CA TYR A 325 9.23 -7.17 1.87
C TYR A 325 9.62 -6.42 0.59
N TRP A 326 10.01 -5.15 0.69
CA TRP A 326 10.27 -4.29 -0.46
C TRP A 326 11.15 -4.96 -1.51
N MET A 327 12.29 -5.54 -1.08
CA MET A 327 13.19 -6.25 -2.01
C MET A 327 12.60 -7.54 -2.54
N ASN A 328 11.89 -8.31 -1.72
CA ASN A 328 11.22 -9.53 -2.19
C ASN A 328 10.18 -9.20 -3.28
N MET A 329 9.37 -8.18 -3.06
CA MET A 329 8.41 -7.70 -4.05
C MET A 329 9.09 -7.22 -5.33
N ARG A 330 10.15 -6.42 -5.18
CA ARG A 330 10.92 -5.87 -6.31
C ARG A 330 11.49 -6.97 -7.21
N GLU A 331 12.15 -7.95 -6.61
CA GLU A 331 12.75 -9.07 -7.34
C GLU A 331 11.69 -9.99 -7.96
N ASN A 332 10.58 -10.23 -7.26
CA ASN A 332 9.46 -10.99 -7.81
C ASN A 332 8.82 -10.26 -9.00
N LEU A 333 8.64 -8.93 -8.90
CA LEU A 333 8.12 -8.14 -10.01
C LEU A 333 9.04 -8.24 -11.24
N LYS A 334 10.37 -8.07 -11.09
CA LYS A 334 11.35 -8.26 -12.18
C LYS A 334 11.18 -9.65 -12.84
N GLN A 335 11.06 -10.68 -12.02
CA GLN A 335 10.92 -12.06 -12.51
C GLN A 335 9.61 -12.26 -13.30
N ARG A 336 8.50 -11.67 -12.87
CA ARG A 336 7.23 -11.74 -13.60
C ARG A 336 7.29 -10.96 -14.91
N LEU A 337 7.86 -9.75 -14.89
CA LEU A 337 7.99 -8.90 -16.07
C LEU A 337 8.94 -9.47 -17.12
N SER A 338 9.98 -10.20 -16.73
CA SER A 338 10.92 -10.83 -17.68
C SER A 338 10.30 -11.95 -18.53
N LYS A 339 9.06 -12.33 -18.27
CA LYS A 339 8.31 -13.35 -19.01
C LYS A 339 7.30 -12.77 -20.01
N LEU A 340 7.12 -11.45 -20.01
CA LEU A 340 6.29 -10.74 -20.98
C LEU A 340 7.04 -10.50 -22.28
#